data_1c1159ff78ef100b9563e2af289ef149
#
_entry.id   1c1159ff78ef100b9563e2af289ef149
#
_cell.length_a   1.000
_cell.length_b   1.000
_cell.length_c   1.000
_cell.angle_alpha   90.00
_cell.angle_beta   90.00
_cell.angle_gamma   90.00
#
_symmetry.space_group_name_H-M   'P 1'
#
loop_
_entity.id
_entity.type
_entity.pdbx_description
1 polymer ?
#
loop_
_entity_poly.entity_id
_entity_poly.type
_entity_poly.pdbx_seq_one_letter_code
_entity_poly.pdbx_strand_id
1 'polypeptide(L)'
;GVIMYVLMDGFDLGVGILYPFAPDEESRDVMMNSVAPVWDGNETWLVLGGAGLLGAFPLVYSVLLPALYLGVFLLLAGLIFRGVAFEFRFKASPAKKGWWSAAFAGGSTVAALAQGIVVGAYIQGFETENFTYVGGAFDWLTPFSVLTGIGLVLGYALLGSTWLIMKTEGPVQDWAYRLTPKLLGGVLGVFLIISFWTPLVDEFVRDRWFSHLFFIWLLPAGALACAWLIMRSVRSRAEGLPFVATMGLFIFTYLGLLASKWPYVVPPDYTLYDAASARESQMFLLLGVLFVIPVVLAYTAWTYWVFRGKVRPGEGYH
;
A
#
# COMPACT_ATOMS: atom_id res chain seq x y z
N GLY A 1 -4.15 -10.09 -5.42
CA GLY A 1 -3.00 -9.99 -4.51
C GLY A 1 -2.64 -8.54 -4.24
N VAL A 2 -2.12 -7.79 -5.21
CA VAL A 2 -1.54 -6.43 -5.02
C VAL A 2 -2.50 -5.46 -4.32
N ILE A 3 -3.73 -5.30 -4.80
CA ILE A 3 -4.69 -4.38 -4.15
C ILE A 3 -5.02 -4.81 -2.71
N MET A 4 -5.12 -6.11 -2.45
CA MET A 4 -5.35 -6.62 -1.10
C MET A 4 -4.15 -6.30 -0.19
N TYR A 5 -2.91 -6.46 -0.68
CA TYR A 5 -1.73 -6.06 0.06
C TYR A 5 -1.74 -4.56 0.38
N VAL A 6 -2.00 -3.71 -0.61
CA VAL A 6 -2.05 -2.24 -0.43
C VAL A 6 -3.09 -1.82 0.61
N LEU A 7 -4.26 -2.46 0.61
CA LEU A 7 -5.34 -2.11 1.54
C LEU A 7 -5.10 -2.68 2.94
N MET A 8 -4.64 -3.94 3.03
CA MET A 8 -4.55 -4.65 4.30
C MET A 8 -3.24 -4.34 5.03
N ASP A 9 -2.09 -4.46 4.38
CA ASP A 9 -0.80 -4.13 4.99
C ASP A 9 -0.53 -2.61 4.99
N GLY A 10 -1.20 -1.85 4.12
CA GLY A 10 -1.03 -0.40 4.03
C GLY A 10 -1.39 0.34 5.31
N PHE A 11 -2.43 -0.05 6.04
CA PHE A 11 -2.73 0.58 7.32
C PHE A 11 -1.77 0.14 8.43
N ASP A 12 -1.24 -1.08 8.38
CA ASP A 12 -0.22 -1.56 9.32
C ASP A 12 1.08 -0.76 9.16
N LEU A 13 1.54 -0.60 7.91
CA LEU A 13 2.66 0.28 7.57
C LEU A 13 2.37 1.73 7.99
N GLY A 14 1.13 2.18 7.78
CA GLY A 14 0.67 3.51 8.16
C GLY A 14 0.76 3.77 9.66
N VAL A 15 0.38 2.81 10.49
CA VAL A 15 0.56 2.88 11.95
C VAL A 15 2.05 2.96 12.30
N GLY A 16 2.91 2.16 11.62
CA GLY A 16 4.35 2.21 11.81
C GLY A 16 4.98 3.57 11.44
N ILE A 17 4.54 4.18 10.33
CA ILE A 17 4.95 5.53 9.90
C ILE A 17 4.55 6.58 10.94
N LEU A 18 3.37 6.47 11.51
CA LEU A 18 2.85 7.41 12.51
C LEU A 18 3.43 7.20 13.91
N TYR A 19 3.99 6.05 14.19
CA TYR A 19 4.45 5.61 15.48
C TYR A 19 5.41 6.56 16.21
N PRO A 20 6.42 7.20 15.56
CA PRO A 20 7.30 8.17 16.23
C PRO A 20 6.60 9.42 16.73
N PHE A 21 5.44 9.73 16.14
CA PHE A 21 4.65 10.95 16.43
C PHE A 21 3.56 10.72 17.48
N ALA A 22 3.50 9.54 18.08
CA ALA A 22 2.55 9.21 19.14
C ALA A 22 2.71 10.16 20.33
N PRO A 23 1.62 10.51 21.04
CA PRO A 23 1.65 11.46 22.16
C PRO A 23 2.61 11.07 23.29
N ASP A 24 2.64 9.76 23.63
CA ASP A 24 3.43 9.20 24.71
C ASP A 24 3.76 7.72 24.47
N GLU A 25 4.48 7.07 25.39
CA GLU A 25 4.90 5.68 25.25
C GLU A 25 3.73 4.69 25.40
N GLU A 26 2.74 5.00 26.22
CA GLU A 26 1.52 4.19 26.35
C GLU A 26 0.72 4.20 25.04
N SER A 27 0.60 5.37 24.41
CA SER A 27 0.02 5.51 23.06
C SER A 27 0.75 4.68 22.02
N ARG A 28 2.09 4.59 22.09
CA ARG A 28 2.90 3.73 21.19
C ARG A 28 2.56 2.27 21.40
N ASP A 29 2.40 1.80 22.62
CA ASP A 29 2.03 0.43 22.90
C ASP A 29 0.62 0.11 22.37
N VAL A 30 -0.35 1.02 22.55
CA VAL A 30 -1.71 0.91 21.98
C VAL A 30 -1.68 0.86 20.46
N MET A 31 -0.90 1.73 19.80
CA MET A 31 -0.76 1.75 18.35
C MET A 31 -0.22 0.41 17.82
N MET A 32 0.86 -0.10 18.39
CA MET A 32 1.44 -1.38 17.97
C MET A 32 0.48 -2.54 18.21
N ASN A 33 -0.18 -2.60 19.36
CA ASN A 33 -1.16 -3.64 19.69
C ASN A 33 -2.38 -3.61 18.76
N SER A 34 -2.71 -2.45 18.16
CA SER A 34 -3.85 -2.35 17.24
C SER A 34 -3.66 -3.11 15.94
N VAL A 35 -2.42 -3.37 15.53
CA VAL A 35 -2.06 -4.08 14.29
C VAL A 35 -1.41 -5.45 14.55
N ALA A 36 -0.89 -5.69 15.75
CA ALA A 36 -0.19 -6.92 16.10
C ALA A 36 -0.98 -8.22 15.80
N PRO A 37 -2.32 -8.30 15.93
CA PRO A 37 -3.06 -9.52 15.63
C PRO A 37 -3.22 -9.83 14.14
N VAL A 38 -2.98 -8.87 13.23
CA VAL A 38 -3.38 -8.97 11.83
C VAL A 38 -2.25 -8.77 10.82
N TRP A 39 -1.13 -8.14 11.21
CA TRP A 39 -0.06 -7.72 10.30
C TRP A 39 0.53 -8.87 9.46
N ASP A 40 0.79 -10.03 10.05
CA ASP A 40 1.39 -11.17 9.36
C ASP A 40 0.44 -11.73 8.27
N GLY A 41 -0.85 -11.86 8.60
CA GLY A 41 -1.87 -12.22 7.63
C GLY A 41 -2.05 -11.20 6.50
N ASN A 42 -1.87 -9.91 6.79
CA ASN A 42 -1.96 -8.83 5.81
C ASN A 42 -0.75 -8.83 4.86
N GLU A 43 0.46 -9.07 5.38
CA GLU A 43 1.68 -9.17 4.57
C GLU A 43 1.67 -10.35 3.61
N THR A 44 0.95 -11.44 3.94
CA THR A 44 0.82 -12.63 3.08
C THR A 44 0.26 -12.31 1.68
N TRP A 45 -0.54 -11.25 1.52
CA TRP A 45 -1.04 -10.82 0.22
C TRP A 45 0.06 -10.35 -0.74
N LEU A 46 1.22 -9.87 -0.23
CA LEU A 46 2.39 -9.54 -1.04
C LEU A 46 2.97 -10.81 -1.67
N VAL A 47 3.13 -11.86 -0.88
CA VAL A 47 3.65 -13.15 -1.35
C VAL A 47 2.74 -13.75 -2.40
N LEU A 48 1.43 -13.72 -2.16
CA LEU A 48 0.45 -14.18 -3.16
C LEU A 48 0.50 -13.35 -4.45
N GLY A 49 0.70 -12.04 -4.36
CA GLY A 49 0.85 -11.15 -5.50
C GLY A 49 2.09 -11.49 -6.33
N GLY A 50 3.24 -11.67 -5.69
CA GLY A 50 4.50 -12.03 -6.33
C GLY A 50 4.47 -13.43 -6.97
N ALA A 51 3.96 -14.43 -6.24
CA ALA A 51 3.80 -15.79 -6.77
C ALA A 51 2.81 -15.85 -7.93
N GLY A 52 1.70 -15.11 -7.82
CA GLY A 52 0.70 -15.00 -8.89
C GLY A 52 1.27 -14.33 -10.14
N LEU A 53 2.09 -13.28 -9.97
CA LEU A 53 2.77 -12.64 -11.11
C LEU A 53 3.72 -13.60 -11.81
N LEU A 54 4.55 -14.34 -11.04
CA LEU A 54 5.47 -15.33 -11.61
C LEU A 54 4.74 -16.46 -12.35
N GLY A 55 3.63 -16.95 -11.78
CA GLY A 55 2.89 -18.08 -12.37
C GLY A 55 2.05 -17.69 -13.59
N ALA A 56 1.36 -16.55 -13.54
CA ALA A 56 0.46 -16.10 -14.59
C ALA A 56 1.18 -15.31 -15.70
N PHE A 57 2.23 -14.55 -15.33
CA PHE A 57 2.94 -13.61 -16.20
C PHE A 57 4.46 -13.69 -16.02
N PRO A 58 5.10 -14.84 -16.30
CA PRO A 58 6.53 -15.04 -16.07
C PRO A 58 7.40 -14.03 -16.82
N LEU A 59 6.99 -13.59 -18.01
CA LEU A 59 7.70 -12.58 -18.80
C LEU A 59 7.67 -11.21 -18.13
N VAL A 60 6.55 -10.83 -17.51
CA VAL A 60 6.47 -9.60 -16.71
C VAL A 60 7.43 -9.67 -15.53
N TYR A 61 7.44 -10.80 -14.83
CA TYR A 61 8.34 -11.03 -13.70
C TYR A 61 9.82 -10.92 -14.12
N SER A 62 10.20 -11.47 -15.28
CA SER A 62 11.56 -11.44 -15.80
C SER A 62 12.04 -10.04 -16.23
N VAL A 63 11.13 -9.13 -16.57
CA VAL A 63 11.44 -7.73 -16.91
C VAL A 63 11.41 -6.84 -15.67
N LEU A 64 10.31 -6.89 -14.89
CA LEU A 64 10.12 -5.97 -13.77
C LEU A 64 11.09 -6.23 -12.63
N LEU A 65 11.44 -7.50 -12.36
CA LEU A 65 12.32 -7.78 -11.24
C LEU A 65 13.75 -7.26 -11.44
N PRO A 66 14.43 -7.45 -12.60
CA PRO A 66 15.70 -6.81 -12.88
C PRO A 66 15.64 -5.28 -12.88
N ALA A 67 14.58 -4.68 -13.41
CA ALA A 67 14.42 -3.24 -13.44
C ALA A 67 14.24 -2.62 -12.04
N LEU A 68 13.63 -3.35 -11.12
CA LEU A 68 13.18 -2.86 -9.81
C LEU A 68 13.84 -3.55 -8.62
N TYR A 69 14.87 -4.42 -8.85
CA TYR A 69 15.39 -5.29 -7.81
C TYR A 69 15.86 -4.55 -6.55
N LEU A 70 16.52 -3.39 -6.69
CA LEU A 70 16.95 -2.58 -5.53
C LEU A 70 15.76 -2.03 -4.75
N GLY A 71 14.73 -1.56 -5.43
CA GLY A 71 13.48 -1.10 -4.79
C GLY A 71 12.76 -2.23 -4.06
N VAL A 72 12.71 -3.43 -4.68
CA VAL A 72 12.14 -4.64 -4.06
C VAL A 72 12.97 -5.08 -2.85
N PHE A 73 14.30 -5.05 -2.93
CA PHE A 73 15.17 -5.35 -1.78
C PHE A 73 14.94 -4.38 -0.62
N LEU A 74 14.82 -3.08 -0.89
CA LEU A 74 14.51 -2.09 0.14
C LEU A 74 13.15 -2.32 0.77
N LEU A 75 12.13 -2.65 -0.04
CA LEU A 75 10.81 -3.03 0.45
C LEU A 75 10.90 -4.22 1.41
N LEU A 76 11.51 -5.33 0.96
CA LEU A 76 11.62 -6.55 1.77
C LEU A 76 12.47 -6.33 3.03
N ALA A 77 13.57 -5.60 2.94
CA ALA A 77 14.37 -5.25 4.11
C ALA A 77 13.55 -4.43 5.13
N GLY A 78 12.77 -3.44 4.66
CA GLY A 78 11.86 -2.67 5.51
C GLY A 78 10.84 -3.56 6.22
N LEU A 79 10.22 -4.49 5.50
CA LEU A 79 9.24 -5.44 6.06
C LEU A 79 9.88 -6.39 7.09
N ILE A 80 11.10 -6.89 6.84
CA ILE A 80 11.84 -7.72 7.81
C ILE A 80 12.09 -6.95 9.11
N PHE A 81 12.60 -5.71 9.04
CA PHE A 81 12.84 -4.89 10.24
C PHE A 81 11.55 -4.60 10.99
N ARG A 82 10.46 -4.31 10.29
CA ARG A 82 9.13 -4.12 10.88
C ARG A 82 8.64 -5.39 11.58
N GLY A 83 8.67 -6.53 10.88
CA GLY A 83 8.18 -7.81 11.41
C GLY A 83 8.94 -8.26 12.65
N VAL A 84 10.28 -8.19 12.62
CA VAL A 84 11.12 -8.51 13.79
C VAL A 84 10.81 -7.59 14.97
N ALA A 85 10.51 -6.31 14.71
CA ALA A 85 10.21 -5.35 15.77
C ALA A 85 8.96 -5.72 16.59
N PHE A 86 7.93 -6.33 15.99
CA PHE A 86 6.74 -6.80 16.71
C PHE A 86 7.10 -7.79 17.82
N GLU A 87 7.94 -8.76 17.51
CA GLU A 87 8.31 -9.82 18.46
C GLU A 87 9.29 -9.34 19.53
N PHE A 88 10.26 -8.52 19.16
CA PHE A 88 11.37 -8.18 20.03
C PHE A 88 11.11 -6.95 20.91
N ARG A 89 10.31 -5.99 20.47
CA ARG A 89 10.06 -4.75 21.23
C ARG A 89 9.40 -5.00 22.58
N PHE A 90 8.39 -5.86 22.64
CA PHE A 90 7.68 -6.16 23.89
C PHE A 90 8.52 -6.98 24.87
N LYS A 91 9.50 -7.75 24.38
CA LYS A 91 10.43 -8.57 25.17
C LYS A 91 11.74 -7.84 25.47
N ALA A 92 11.95 -6.63 24.91
CA ALA A 92 13.21 -5.90 25.04
C ALA A 92 13.35 -5.24 26.42
N SER A 93 14.58 -5.18 26.91
CA SER A 93 14.91 -4.35 28.07
C SER A 93 14.66 -2.87 27.76
N PRO A 94 14.37 -2.01 28.76
CA PRO A 94 14.09 -0.59 28.54
C PRO A 94 15.16 0.12 27.70
N ALA A 95 16.44 -0.24 27.86
CA ALA A 95 17.55 0.32 27.07
C ALA A 95 17.51 -0.03 25.58
N LYS A 96 16.91 -1.16 25.23
CA LYS A 96 16.83 -1.65 23.82
C LYS A 96 15.46 -1.37 23.17
N LYS A 97 14.44 -1.01 23.93
CA LYS A 97 13.08 -0.75 23.44
C LYS A 97 13.07 0.33 22.35
N GLY A 98 13.90 1.38 22.50
CA GLY A 98 14.04 2.45 21.50
C GLY A 98 14.54 1.97 20.14
N TRP A 99 15.46 1.02 20.10
CA TRP A 99 15.97 0.43 18.85
C TRP A 99 14.87 -0.30 18.06
N TRP A 100 14.06 -1.10 18.75
CA TRP A 100 12.96 -1.82 18.11
C TRP A 100 11.83 -0.89 17.70
N SER A 101 11.59 0.18 18.47
CA SER A 101 10.67 1.25 18.06
C SER A 101 11.13 1.94 16.77
N ALA A 102 12.44 2.22 16.63
CA ALA A 102 13.02 2.77 15.42
C ALA A 102 12.98 1.78 14.26
N ALA A 103 13.20 0.46 14.51
CA ALA A 103 13.09 -0.58 13.51
C ALA A 103 11.65 -0.71 12.97
N PHE A 104 10.64 -0.64 13.85
CA PHE A 104 9.22 -0.65 13.46
C PHE A 104 8.86 0.54 12.57
N ALA A 105 9.16 1.75 13.02
CA ALA A 105 8.86 2.97 12.29
C ALA A 105 9.68 3.12 11.00
N GLY A 106 10.99 2.91 11.08
CA GLY A 106 11.91 3.00 9.96
C GLY A 106 11.63 1.94 8.91
N GLY A 107 11.42 0.69 9.33
CA GLY A 107 11.06 -0.43 8.44
C GLY A 107 9.76 -0.14 7.69
N SER A 108 8.72 0.30 8.39
CA SER A 108 7.43 0.66 7.78
C SER A 108 7.56 1.82 6.78
N THR A 109 8.35 2.86 7.13
CA THR A 109 8.57 4.02 6.26
C THR A 109 9.36 3.65 5.02
N VAL A 110 10.44 2.88 5.17
CA VAL A 110 11.27 2.41 4.04
C VAL A 110 10.47 1.50 3.12
N ALA A 111 9.69 0.57 3.67
CA ALA A 111 8.85 -0.32 2.88
C ALA A 111 7.80 0.46 2.05
N ALA A 112 7.09 1.40 2.68
CA ALA A 112 6.11 2.26 2.00
C ALA A 112 6.76 3.15 0.93
N LEU A 113 7.89 3.77 1.25
CA LEU A 113 8.63 4.64 0.32
C LEU A 113 9.10 3.85 -0.90
N ALA A 114 9.77 2.71 -0.68
CA ALA A 114 10.27 1.84 -1.74
C ALA A 114 9.14 1.35 -2.64
N GLN A 115 8.03 0.91 -2.06
CA GLN A 115 6.84 0.48 -2.81
C GLN A 115 6.29 1.61 -3.69
N GLY A 116 6.19 2.83 -3.16
CA GLY A 116 5.70 3.97 -3.93
C GLY A 116 6.65 4.41 -5.03
N ILE A 117 7.98 4.31 -4.81
CA ILE A 117 8.99 4.57 -5.86
C ILE A 117 8.85 3.51 -6.97
N VAL A 118 8.69 2.24 -6.63
CA VAL A 118 8.42 1.15 -7.59
C VAL A 118 7.18 1.44 -8.44
N VAL A 119 6.09 1.90 -7.83
CA VAL A 119 4.87 2.32 -8.56
C VAL A 119 5.15 3.50 -9.49
N GLY A 120 5.91 4.50 -9.02
CA GLY A 120 6.30 5.65 -9.84
C GLY A 120 7.16 5.26 -11.05
N ALA A 121 8.13 4.36 -10.86
CA ALA A 121 8.93 3.81 -11.95
C ALA A 121 8.06 3.02 -12.95
N TYR A 122 7.12 2.22 -12.45
CA TYR A 122 6.16 1.51 -13.29
C TYR A 122 5.29 2.46 -14.14
N ILE A 123 4.90 3.61 -13.60
CA ILE A 123 4.16 4.63 -14.36
C ILE A 123 5.01 5.20 -15.50
N GLN A 124 6.29 5.43 -15.28
CA GLN A 124 7.20 5.95 -16.31
C GLN A 124 7.53 4.93 -17.39
N GLY A 125 7.47 3.64 -17.08
CA GLY A 125 7.82 2.55 -18.00
C GLY A 125 9.30 2.17 -17.93
N PHE A 126 9.67 1.18 -18.73
CA PHE A 126 11.01 0.57 -18.75
C PHE A 126 11.51 0.39 -20.18
N GLU A 127 12.82 0.58 -20.39
CA GLU A 127 13.46 0.25 -21.66
C GLU A 127 13.65 -1.27 -21.76
N THR A 128 13.07 -1.87 -22.79
CA THR A 128 13.11 -3.33 -22.95
C THR A 128 13.49 -3.75 -24.37
N GLU A 129 14.21 -4.85 -24.48
CA GLU A 129 14.49 -5.53 -25.74
C GLU A 129 14.24 -7.03 -25.59
N ASN A 130 13.43 -7.62 -26.47
CA ASN A 130 13.12 -9.07 -26.47
C ASN A 130 12.73 -9.61 -25.08
N PHE A 131 11.78 -8.96 -24.38
CA PHE A 131 11.35 -9.28 -23.02
C PHE A 131 12.47 -9.24 -21.96
N THR A 132 13.51 -8.47 -22.22
CA THR A 132 14.62 -8.28 -21.28
C THR A 132 14.77 -6.79 -20.99
N TYR A 133 14.92 -6.44 -19.71
CA TYR A 133 15.26 -5.08 -19.30
C TYR A 133 16.68 -4.74 -19.72
N VAL A 134 16.87 -3.60 -20.40
CA VAL A 134 18.18 -3.14 -20.92
C VAL A 134 18.67 -1.85 -20.27
N GLY A 135 17.93 -1.29 -19.34
CA GLY A 135 18.29 -0.07 -18.60
C GLY A 135 19.30 -0.30 -17.47
N GLY A 136 19.59 0.78 -16.76
CA GLY A 136 20.53 0.83 -15.64
C GLY A 136 19.93 0.43 -14.30
N ALA A 137 20.79 0.13 -13.31
CA ALA A 137 20.40 -0.31 -11.98
C ALA A 137 19.63 0.75 -11.16
N PHE A 138 19.66 2.03 -11.54
CA PHE A 138 19.05 3.15 -10.81
C PHE A 138 17.99 3.90 -11.61
N ASP A 139 17.56 3.42 -12.78
CA ASP A 139 16.58 4.10 -13.63
C ASP A 139 15.19 4.19 -12.96
N TRP A 140 14.92 3.30 -12.00
CA TRP A 140 13.72 3.33 -11.17
C TRP A 140 13.69 4.51 -10.18
N LEU A 141 14.84 5.17 -9.92
CA LEU A 141 14.98 6.24 -8.93
C LEU A 141 15.01 7.60 -9.62
N THR A 142 13.86 8.14 -9.94
CA THR A 142 13.65 9.44 -10.57
C THR A 142 12.96 10.42 -9.62
N PRO A 143 12.99 11.73 -9.89
CA PRO A 143 12.23 12.71 -9.09
C PRO A 143 10.73 12.40 -9.06
N PHE A 144 10.16 11.92 -10.17
CA PHE A 144 8.76 11.52 -10.25
C PHE A 144 8.47 10.29 -9.37
N SER A 145 9.29 9.25 -9.46
CA SER A 145 9.12 8.04 -8.66
C SER A 145 9.30 8.30 -7.16
N VAL A 146 10.27 9.16 -6.78
CA VAL A 146 10.44 9.58 -5.38
C VAL A 146 9.23 10.34 -4.86
N LEU A 147 8.66 11.25 -5.67
CA LEU A 147 7.42 11.94 -5.29
C LEU A 147 6.25 10.96 -5.10
N THR A 148 6.14 9.95 -5.97
CA THR A 148 5.15 8.88 -5.82
C THR A 148 5.39 8.09 -4.53
N GLY A 149 6.65 7.83 -4.18
CA GLY A 149 7.05 7.23 -2.90
C GLY A 149 6.57 8.03 -1.70
N ILE A 150 6.83 9.34 -1.69
CA ILE A 150 6.34 10.26 -0.65
C ILE A 150 4.81 10.25 -0.58
N GLY A 151 4.16 10.24 -1.74
CA GLY A 151 2.69 10.14 -1.84
C GLY A 151 2.15 8.88 -1.17
N LEU A 152 2.80 7.73 -1.38
CA LEU A 152 2.38 6.47 -0.77
C LEU A 152 2.63 6.45 0.74
N VAL A 153 3.74 7.02 1.22
CA VAL A 153 4.00 7.17 2.66
C VAL A 153 2.90 8.00 3.34
N LEU A 154 2.50 9.13 2.74
CA LEU A 154 1.39 9.95 3.24
C LEU A 154 0.06 9.21 3.15
N GLY A 155 -0.17 8.47 2.08
CA GLY A 155 -1.37 7.66 1.89
C GLY A 155 -1.50 6.57 2.95
N TYR A 156 -0.43 5.84 3.22
CA TYR A 156 -0.44 4.82 4.27
C TYR A 156 -0.55 5.44 5.66
N ALA A 157 0.09 6.58 5.92
CA ALA A 157 -0.14 7.33 7.15
C ALA A 157 -1.63 7.73 7.31
N LEU A 158 -2.31 8.10 6.21
CA LEU A 158 -3.75 8.37 6.22
C LEU A 158 -4.57 7.10 6.53
N LEU A 159 -4.25 5.95 5.93
CA LEU A 159 -4.87 4.66 6.26
C LEU A 159 -4.65 4.31 7.74
N GLY A 160 -3.41 4.41 8.24
CA GLY A 160 -3.08 4.16 9.64
C GLY A 160 -3.82 5.08 10.59
N SER A 161 -3.92 6.39 10.28
CA SER A 161 -4.63 7.35 11.14
C SER A 161 -6.13 7.03 11.23
N THR A 162 -6.76 6.64 10.11
CA THR A 162 -8.19 6.27 10.09
C THR A 162 -8.42 4.89 10.71
N TRP A 163 -7.46 3.96 10.63
CA TRP A 163 -7.46 2.72 11.39
C TRP A 163 -7.44 2.98 12.89
N LEU A 164 -6.54 3.86 13.38
CA LEU A 164 -6.44 4.22 14.79
C LEU A 164 -7.74 4.87 15.30
N ILE A 165 -8.42 5.71 14.50
CA ILE A 165 -9.74 6.24 14.85
C ILE A 165 -10.73 5.10 15.13
N MET A 166 -10.72 4.04 14.32
CA MET A 166 -11.65 2.92 14.44
C MET A 166 -11.29 1.97 15.58
N LYS A 167 -9.98 1.75 15.82
CA LYS A 167 -9.48 0.67 16.69
C LYS A 167 -9.07 1.11 18.09
N THR A 168 -9.00 2.40 18.36
CA THR A 168 -8.55 2.91 19.66
C THR A 168 -9.59 3.81 20.33
N GLU A 169 -9.34 4.16 21.58
CA GLU A 169 -10.10 5.12 22.39
C GLU A 169 -9.17 6.14 23.04
N GLY A 170 -9.73 7.24 23.53
CA GLY A 170 -8.99 8.23 24.34
C GLY A 170 -7.91 9.00 23.57
N PRO A 171 -6.72 9.21 24.16
CA PRO A 171 -5.70 10.11 23.61
C PRO A 171 -5.25 9.78 22.19
N VAL A 172 -5.07 8.49 21.86
CA VAL A 172 -4.66 8.03 20.52
C VAL A 172 -5.72 8.35 19.48
N GLN A 173 -6.98 8.05 19.80
CA GLN A 173 -8.10 8.33 18.90
C GLN A 173 -8.25 9.84 18.65
N ASP A 174 -8.21 10.65 19.70
CA ASP A 174 -8.30 12.11 19.58
C ASP A 174 -7.14 12.72 18.80
N TRP A 175 -5.94 12.19 18.98
CA TRP A 175 -4.78 12.58 18.20
C TRP A 175 -4.96 12.22 16.73
N ALA A 176 -5.44 11.01 16.42
CA ALA A 176 -5.71 10.55 15.07
C ALA A 176 -6.77 11.41 14.36
N TYR A 177 -7.87 11.79 15.06
CA TYR A 177 -8.86 12.73 14.52
C TYR A 177 -8.26 14.09 14.13
N ARG A 178 -7.31 14.62 14.91
CA ARG A 178 -6.64 15.90 14.61
C ARG A 178 -5.64 15.77 13.46
N LEU A 179 -5.03 14.61 13.28
CA LEU A 179 -4.00 14.36 12.29
C LEU A 179 -4.58 14.05 10.90
N THR A 180 -5.65 13.27 10.83
CA THR A 180 -6.27 12.78 9.58
C THR A 180 -6.56 13.90 8.56
N PRO A 181 -7.13 15.07 8.91
CA PRO A 181 -7.35 16.15 7.93
C PRO A 181 -6.07 16.70 7.31
N LYS A 182 -4.98 16.75 8.09
CA LYS A 182 -3.67 17.25 7.61
C LYS A 182 -3.06 16.25 6.63
N LEU A 183 -3.11 14.96 6.96
CA LEU A 183 -2.65 13.88 6.08
C LEU A 183 -3.46 13.83 4.79
N LEU A 184 -4.78 13.95 4.86
CA LEU A 184 -5.63 14.02 3.68
C LEU A 184 -5.26 15.20 2.78
N GLY A 185 -5.01 16.39 3.35
CA GLY A 185 -4.52 17.54 2.59
C GLY A 185 -3.19 17.27 1.90
N GLY A 186 -2.24 16.63 2.58
CA GLY A 186 -0.96 16.22 2.01
C GLY A 186 -1.12 15.21 0.87
N VAL A 187 -1.94 14.17 1.08
CA VAL A 187 -2.25 13.15 0.06
C VAL A 187 -2.86 13.79 -1.19
N LEU A 188 -3.87 14.65 -1.03
CA LEU A 188 -4.49 15.33 -2.16
C LEU A 188 -3.53 16.27 -2.88
N GLY A 189 -2.65 16.97 -2.16
CA GLY A 189 -1.62 17.82 -2.75
C GLY A 189 -0.65 17.04 -3.61
N VAL A 190 -0.08 15.95 -3.10
CA VAL A 190 0.83 15.08 -3.85
C VAL A 190 0.09 14.39 -5.01
N PHE A 191 -1.13 13.92 -4.80
CA PHE A 191 -1.95 13.31 -5.84
C PHE A 191 -2.19 14.28 -7.01
N LEU A 192 -2.49 15.55 -6.75
CA LEU A 192 -2.64 16.57 -7.78
C LEU A 192 -1.34 16.76 -8.57
N ILE A 193 -0.19 16.88 -7.89
CA ILE A 193 1.11 17.05 -8.56
C ILE A 193 1.39 15.84 -9.46
N ILE A 194 1.23 14.61 -8.96
CA ILE A 194 1.42 13.38 -9.73
C ILE A 194 0.47 13.35 -10.93
N SER A 195 -0.82 13.69 -10.73
CA SER A 195 -1.82 13.69 -11.81
C SER A 195 -1.50 14.69 -12.93
N PHE A 196 -0.94 15.85 -12.58
CA PHE A 196 -0.48 16.81 -13.60
C PHE A 196 0.83 16.39 -14.27
N TRP A 197 1.71 15.71 -13.53
CA TRP A 197 3.01 15.30 -14.05
C TRP A 197 2.93 14.04 -14.91
N THR A 198 2.03 13.11 -14.61
CA THR A 198 1.90 11.83 -15.34
C THR A 198 1.73 12.01 -16.86
N PRO A 199 0.84 12.89 -17.38
CA PRO A 199 0.71 13.11 -18.82
C PRO A 199 1.95 13.74 -19.49
N LEU A 200 2.87 14.30 -18.71
CA LEU A 200 4.12 14.87 -19.22
C LEU A 200 5.22 13.83 -19.37
N VAL A 201 5.17 12.76 -18.57
CA VAL A 201 6.16 11.67 -18.59
C VAL A 201 5.69 10.46 -19.40
N ASP A 202 4.40 10.37 -19.70
CA ASP A 202 3.80 9.26 -20.44
C ASP A 202 2.76 9.76 -21.45
N GLU A 203 3.14 9.73 -22.73
CA GLU A 203 2.26 10.17 -23.85
C GLU A 203 1.03 9.26 -24.01
N PHE A 204 1.18 7.95 -23.80
CA PHE A 204 0.06 7.02 -23.89
C PHE A 204 -1.02 7.34 -22.87
N VAL A 205 -0.62 7.62 -21.61
CA VAL A 205 -1.55 8.03 -20.56
C VAL A 205 -2.19 9.39 -20.89
N ARG A 206 -1.39 10.34 -21.39
CA ARG A 206 -1.91 11.65 -21.84
C ARG A 206 -3.02 11.48 -22.85
N ASP A 207 -2.74 10.75 -23.93
CA ASP A 207 -3.69 10.57 -25.03
C ASP A 207 -4.94 9.83 -24.56
N ARG A 208 -4.79 8.88 -23.65
CA ARG A 208 -5.90 8.13 -23.06
C ARG A 208 -6.79 8.97 -22.17
N TRP A 209 -6.22 9.85 -21.35
CA TRP A 209 -6.99 10.71 -20.45
C TRP A 209 -7.77 11.80 -21.17
N PHE A 210 -7.23 12.30 -22.26
CA PHE A 210 -7.83 13.40 -23.03
C PHE A 210 -8.53 12.95 -24.32
N SER A 211 -8.48 11.65 -24.66
CA SER A 211 -9.30 11.06 -25.69
C SER A 211 -10.73 10.79 -25.18
N HIS A 212 -11.60 10.27 -26.05
CA HIS A 212 -13.05 10.13 -25.85
C HIS A 212 -13.53 9.24 -24.69
N LEU A 213 -12.67 8.82 -23.75
CA LEU A 213 -13.02 7.93 -22.65
C LEU A 213 -13.51 8.72 -21.42
N PHE A 214 -14.69 9.31 -21.52
CA PHE A 214 -15.34 10.02 -20.40
C PHE A 214 -15.36 9.21 -19.09
N PHE A 215 -15.48 7.89 -19.17
CA PHE A 215 -15.53 7.00 -17.98
C PHE A 215 -14.26 7.02 -17.12
N ILE A 216 -13.09 7.38 -17.67
CA ILE A 216 -11.85 7.49 -16.88
C ILE A 216 -11.99 8.57 -15.80
N TRP A 217 -12.70 9.65 -16.06
CA TRP A 217 -12.89 10.76 -15.13
C TRP A 217 -13.80 10.43 -13.94
N LEU A 218 -14.55 9.31 -14.00
CA LEU A 218 -15.33 8.82 -12.87
C LEU A 218 -14.42 8.31 -11.74
N LEU A 219 -13.20 7.84 -12.05
CA LEU A 219 -12.27 7.32 -11.05
C LEU A 219 -11.71 8.44 -10.15
N PRO A 220 -11.13 9.54 -10.67
CA PRO A 220 -10.75 10.66 -9.82
C PRO A 220 -11.96 11.32 -9.14
N ALA A 221 -13.14 11.37 -9.77
CA ALA A 221 -14.35 11.86 -9.12
C ALA A 221 -14.75 10.97 -7.91
N GLY A 222 -14.65 9.64 -8.03
CA GLY A 222 -14.86 8.70 -6.93
C GLY A 222 -13.85 8.88 -5.80
N ALA A 223 -12.57 9.09 -6.15
CA ALA A 223 -11.51 9.39 -5.19
C ALA A 223 -11.80 10.70 -4.42
N LEU A 224 -12.22 11.76 -5.10
CA LEU A 224 -12.61 13.03 -4.47
C LEU A 224 -13.86 12.88 -3.58
N ALA A 225 -14.84 12.08 -4.01
CA ALA A 225 -16.01 11.76 -3.18
C ALA A 225 -15.60 11.02 -1.89
N CYS A 226 -14.66 10.07 -1.97
CA CYS A 226 -14.09 9.41 -0.79
C CYS A 226 -13.35 10.42 0.11
N ALA A 227 -12.54 11.32 -0.46
CA ALA A 227 -11.85 12.37 0.30
C ALA A 227 -12.84 13.28 1.04
N TRP A 228 -13.94 13.66 0.38
CA TRP A 228 -15.01 14.42 1.01
C TRP A 228 -15.68 13.65 2.15
N LEU A 229 -15.95 12.34 1.96
CA LEU A 229 -16.50 11.46 2.98
C LEU A 229 -15.57 11.33 4.19
N ILE A 230 -14.25 11.20 3.98
CA ILE A 230 -13.26 11.18 5.06
C ILE A 230 -13.37 12.47 5.88
N MET A 231 -13.34 13.62 5.23
CA MET A 231 -13.41 14.91 5.90
C MET A 231 -14.73 15.10 6.67
N ARG A 232 -15.86 14.73 6.07
CA ARG A 232 -17.18 14.79 6.68
C ARG A 232 -17.27 13.89 7.91
N SER A 233 -16.83 12.64 7.78
CA SER A 233 -16.91 11.63 8.84
C SER A 233 -15.99 11.95 10.02
N VAL A 234 -14.79 12.48 9.78
CA VAL A 234 -13.89 12.98 10.81
C VAL A 234 -14.51 14.14 11.59
N ARG A 235 -15.16 15.09 10.89
CA ARG A 235 -15.86 16.22 11.55
C ARG A 235 -17.05 15.77 12.40
N SER A 236 -17.77 14.73 11.98
CA SER A 236 -18.89 14.17 12.74
C SER A 236 -18.46 13.14 13.80
N ARG A 237 -17.15 12.95 14.00
CA ARG A 237 -16.60 11.96 14.94
C ARG A 237 -17.08 10.52 14.65
N ALA A 238 -17.36 10.17 13.40
CA ALA A 238 -17.65 8.80 13.01
C ALA A 238 -16.40 7.92 13.10
N GLU A 239 -16.49 6.73 13.67
CA GLU A 239 -15.33 5.89 13.95
C GLU A 239 -14.92 4.98 12.79
N GLY A 240 -15.85 4.27 12.16
CA GLY A 240 -15.55 3.31 11.10
C GLY A 240 -15.54 3.90 9.69
N LEU A 241 -16.41 4.89 9.43
CA LEU A 241 -16.56 5.48 8.10
C LEU A 241 -15.29 6.15 7.55
N PRO A 242 -14.45 6.84 8.35
CA PRO A 242 -13.18 7.39 7.85
C PRO A 242 -12.28 6.31 7.24
N PHE A 243 -12.15 5.15 7.88
CA PHE A 243 -11.32 4.05 7.41
C PHE A 243 -11.87 3.45 6.10
N VAL A 244 -13.17 3.13 6.05
CA VAL A 244 -13.81 2.59 4.85
C VAL A 244 -13.70 3.56 3.67
N ALA A 245 -13.90 4.87 3.90
CA ALA A 245 -13.75 5.88 2.87
C ALA A 245 -12.28 6.01 2.39
N THR A 246 -11.30 5.83 3.29
CA THR A 246 -9.87 5.82 2.91
C THR A 246 -9.54 4.58 2.08
N MET A 247 -10.06 3.41 2.43
CA MET A 247 -9.94 2.21 1.56
C MET A 247 -10.55 2.48 0.17
N GLY A 248 -11.72 3.12 0.12
CA GLY A 248 -12.34 3.54 -1.14
C GLY A 248 -11.46 4.47 -1.97
N LEU A 249 -10.81 5.45 -1.32
CA LEU A 249 -9.85 6.36 -1.97
C LEU A 249 -8.72 5.56 -2.65
N PHE A 250 -8.13 4.59 -1.95
CA PHE A 250 -7.08 3.72 -2.51
C PHE A 250 -7.59 2.85 -3.65
N ILE A 251 -8.80 2.29 -3.55
CA ILE A 251 -9.39 1.49 -4.62
C ILE A 251 -9.58 2.33 -5.89
N PHE A 252 -10.16 3.53 -5.78
CA PHE A 252 -10.35 4.41 -6.95
C PHE A 252 -9.02 4.85 -7.55
N THR A 253 -8.01 5.16 -6.74
CA THR A 253 -6.66 5.50 -7.22
C THR A 253 -6.00 4.33 -7.94
N TYR A 254 -6.09 3.12 -7.38
CA TYR A 254 -5.55 1.90 -7.98
C TYR A 254 -6.25 1.56 -9.30
N LEU A 255 -7.58 1.64 -9.35
CA LEU A 255 -8.35 1.45 -10.58
C LEU A 255 -8.00 2.51 -11.63
N GLY A 256 -7.73 3.75 -11.21
CA GLY A 256 -7.24 4.83 -12.07
C GLY A 256 -5.91 4.48 -12.72
N LEU A 257 -4.96 3.95 -11.94
CA LEU A 257 -3.68 3.47 -12.46
C LEU A 257 -3.87 2.33 -13.48
N LEU A 258 -4.67 1.32 -13.13
CA LEU A 258 -4.95 0.21 -14.04
C LEU A 258 -5.61 0.68 -15.34
N ALA A 259 -6.63 1.53 -15.24
CA ALA A 259 -7.33 2.06 -16.41
C ALA A 259 -6.40 2.90 -17.30
N SER A 260 -5.46 3.64 -16.70
CA SER A 260 -4.48 4.47 -17.41
C SER A 260 -3.49 3.63 -18.21
N LYS A 261 -3.06 2.47 -17.69
CA LYS A 261 -2.04 1.62 -18.30
C LYS A 261 -2.59 0.46 -19.13
N TRP A 262 -3.88 0.15 -19.00
CA TRP A 262 -4.49 -0.94 -19.77
C TRP A 262 -4.27 -0.78 -21.28
N PRO A 263 -3.91 -1.84 -22.06
CA PRO A 263 -3.73 -3.24 -21.64
C PRO A 263 -2.28 -3.61 -21.25
N TYR A 264 -1.38 -2.62 -21.09
CA TYR A 264 0.04 -2.88 -20.83
C TYR A 264 0.27 -3.37 -19.40
N VAL A 265 1.07 -4.42 -19.27
CA VAL A 265 1.58 -4.95 -17.99
C VAL A 265 3.06 -4.63 -17.79
N VAL A 266 3.79 -4.36 -18.88
CA VAL A 266 5.12 -3.73 -18.87
C VAL A 266 5.06 -2.55 -19.84
N PRO A 267 4.71 -1.36 -19.35
CA PRO A 267 4.62 -0.18 -20.23
C PRO A 267 6.01 0.24 -20.76
N PRO A 268 6.13 0.71 -22.00
CA PRO A 268 5.07 0.81 -23.00
C PRO A 268 4.94 -0.42 -23.92
N ASP A 269 5.77 -1.47 -23.75
CA ASP A 269 6.08 -2.45 -24.78
C ASP A 269 5.16 -3.68 -24.77
N TYR A 270 4.84 -4.24 -23.56
CA TYR A 270 4.18 -5.55 -23.49
C TYR A 270 2.80 -5.48 -22.86
N THR A 271 1.83 -6.02 -23.60
CA THR A 271 0.45 -6.13 -23.13
C THR A 271 0.25 -7.37 -22.24
N LEU A 272 -0.89 -7.43 -21.57
CA LEU A 272 -1.34 -8.59 -20.82
C LEU A 272 -1.36 -9.87 -21.66
N TYR A 273 -1.71 -9.74 -22.95
CA TYR A 273 -1.83 -10.87 -23.88
C TYR A 273 -0.46 -11.39 -24.32
N ASP A 274 0.53 -10.49 -24.50
CA ASP A 274 1.89 -10.85 -24.90
C ASP A 274 2.64 -11.56 -23.79
N ALA A 275 2.37 -11.20 -22.54
CA ALA A 275 3.10 -11.64 -21.36
C ALA A 275 2.45 -12.84 -20.66
N ALA A 276 1.27 -13.27 -21.08
CA ALA A 276 0.53 -14.35 -20.45
C ALA A 276 1.24 -15.70 -20.60
N SER A 277 1.28 -16.49 -19.52
CA SER A 277 1.79 -17.86 -19.58
C SER A 277 0.91 -18.77 -20.46
N ALA A 278 1.41 -19.94 -20.80
CA ALA A 278 0.64 -20.93 -21.58
C ALA A 278 -0.71 -21.22 -20.93
N ARG A 279 -1.73 -21.49 -21.75
CA ARG A 279 -3.12 -21.72 -21.32
C ARG A 279 -3.23 -22.78 -20.23
N GLU A 280 -2.47 -23.86 -20.36
CA GLU A 280 -2.45 -24.99 -19.42
C GLU A 280 -1.94 -24.54 -18.04
N SER A 281 -0.89 -23.73 -18.00
CA SER A 281 -0.33 -23.15 -16.77
C SER A 281 -1.31 -22.19 -16.10
N GLN A 282 -1.98 -21.34 -16.90
CA GLN A 282 -2.99 -20.42 -16.37
C GLN A 282 -4.21 -21.17 -15.81
N MET A 283 -4.67 -22.22 -16.51
CA MET A 283 -5.79 -23.05 -16.02
C MET A 283 -5.43 -23.77 -14.73
N PHE A 284 -4.21 -24.32 -14.61
CA PHE A 284 -3.74 -24.95 -13.38
C PHE A 284 -3.68 -23.93 -12.22
N LEU A 285 -3.09 -22.75 -12.48
CA LEU A 285 -3.03 -21.67 -11.49
C LEU A 285 -4.45 -21.21 -11.06
N LEU A 286 -5.36 -21.05 -12.03
CA LEU A 286 -6.75 -20.65 -11.76
C LEU A 286 -7.46 -21.66 -10.86
N LEU A 287 -7.29 -22.96 -11.11
CA LEU A 287 -7.86 -23.99 -10.25
C LEU A 287 -7.31 -23.89 -8.82
N GLY A 288 -5.98 -23.73 -8.66
CA GLY A 288 -5.38 -23.54 -7.34
C GLY A 288 -5.92 -22.30 -6.62
N VAL A 289 -5.95 -21.18 -7.32
CA VAL A 289 -6.45 -19.90 -6.80
C VAL A 289 -7.93 -19.97 -6.40
N LEU A 290 -8.76 -20.68 -7.18
CA LEU A 290 -10.19 -20.85 -6.92
C LEU A 290 -10.47 -21.54 -5.57
N PHE A 291 -9.57 -22.44 -5.13
CA PHE A 291 -9.69 -23.08 -3.81
C PHE A 291 -9.00 -22.27 -2.70
N VAL A 292 -7.81 -21.75 -2.96
CA VAL A 292 -6.97 -21.08 -1.94
C VAL A 292 -7.55 -19.71 -1.56
N ILE A 293 -7.97 -18.91 -2.53
CA ILE A 293 -8.45 -17.53 -2.25
C ILE A 293 -9.69 -17.52 -1.33
N PRO A 294 -10.74 -18.33 -1.54
CA PRO A 294 -11.87 -18.36 -0.61
C PRO A 294 -11.48 -18.75 0.82
N VAL A 295 -10.56 -19.70 0.97
CA VAL A 295 -10.06 -20.12 2.30
C VAL A 295 -9.28 -18.98 2.98
N VAL A 296 -8.38 -18.31 2.25
CA VAL A 296 -7.62 -17.17 2.79
C VAL A 296 -8.54 -16.02 3.15
N LEU A 297 -9.53 -15.68 2.30
CA LEU A 297 -10.53 -14.65 2.59
C LEU A 297 -11.37 -14.98 3.81
N ALA A 298 -11.83 -16.25 3.94
CA ALA A 298 -12.60 -16.70 5.10
C ALA A 298 -11.76 -16.61 6.39
N TYR A 299 -10.50 -17.04 6.35
CA TYR A 299 -9.58 -16.93 7.46
C TYR A 299 -9.32 -15.45 7.82
N THR A 300 -9.04 -14.62 6.85
CA THR A 300 -8.84 -13.17 7.06
C THR A 300 -10.08 -12.55 7.71
N ALA A 301 -11.27 -12.80 7.15
CA ALA A 301 -12.52 -12.30 7.72
C ALA A 301 -12.75 -12.79 9.16
N TRP A 302 -12.43 -14.06 9.44
CA TRP A 302 -12.49 -14.62 10.79
C TRP A 302 -11.54 -13.92 11.75
N THR A 303 -10.28 -13.69 11.37
CA THR A 303 -9.29 -12.98 12.19
C THR A 303 -9.79 -11.58 12.54
N TYR A 304 -10.25 -10.82 11.55
CA TYR A 304 -10.81 -9.48 11.79
C TYR A 304 -12.06 -9.49 12.66
N TRP A 305 -12.88 -10.52 12.54
CA TRP A 305 -14.07 -10.68 13.39
C TRP A 305 -13.70 -11.01 14.84
N VAL A 306 -12.70 -11.86 15.06
CA VAL A 306 -12.20 -12.22 16.41
C VAL A 306 -11.61 -10.98 17.09
N PHE A 307 -10.75 -10.22 16.38
CA PHE A 307 -10.08 -9.04 16.90
C PHE A 307 -10.81 -7.73 16.60
N ARG A 308 -12.14 -7.74 16.45
CA ARG A 308 -12.92 -6.55 16.09
C ARG A 308 -13.01 -5.48 17.18
N GLY A 309 -12.69 -5.81 18.42
CA GLY A 309 -12.72 -4.90 19.57
C GLY A 309 -11.76 -3.71 19.44
N LYS A 310 -11.94 -2.71 20.29
CA LYS A 310 -10.99 -1.60 20.44
C LYS A 310 -9.87 -2.02 21.38
N VAL A 311 -8.67 -1.50 21.13
CA VAL A 311 -7.48 -1.73 21.96
C VAL A 311 -7.43 -0.65 23.02
N ARG A 312 -7.24 -1.05 24.28
CA ARG A 312 -7.15 -0.18 25.43
C ARG A 312 -5.75 -0.20 26.04
N PRO A 313 -5.37 0.88 26.77
CA PRO A 313 -4.14 0.89 27.55
C PRO A 313 -4.08 -0.30 28.53
N GLY A 314 -2.91 -0.97 28.59
CA GLY A 314 -2.71 -2.13 29.45
C GLY A 314 -3.23 -3.48 28.91
N GLU A 315 -3.96 -3.50 27.79
CA GLU A 315 -4.33 -4.72 27.07
C GLU A 315 -3.18 -5.10 26.13
N GLY A 316 -2.35 -6.09 26.51
CA GLY A 316 -1.31 -6.64 25.66
C GLY A 316 -1.87 -7.73 24.75
N TYR A 317 -1.28 -7.88 23.56
CA TYR A 317 -1.47 -9.02 22.68
C TYR A 317 -0.61 -10.20 23.19
N HIS A 318 -1.07 -10.85 24.26
CA HIS A 318 -0.44 -12.08 24.79
C HIS A 318 -1.51 -12.99 25.40
#